data_2c850a13e68f1ab1031ba9ebecc0d855
#
_entry.id   2c850a13e68f1ab1031ba9ebecc0d855
#
_cell.length_a   1.000
_cell.length_b   1.000
_cell.length_c   1.000
_cell.angle_alpha   90.00
_cell.angle_beta   90.00
_cell.angle_gamma   90.00
#
_symmetry.space_group_name_H-M   'P 1'
#
loop_
_entity.id
_entity.type
_entity.pdbx_description
1 polymer ?
#
loop_
_entity_poly.entity_id
_entity_poly.type
_entity_poly.pdbx_seq_one_letter_code
_entity_poly.pdbx_strand_id
1 'polypeptide(L)'
;MSRVLQKQSCERNLDWNKYCGIDAVMKYIRIIIAAVALSVAAAPAFGQSKSFKLGQWVEIQNAILKELNRSYVDSLPIDRIEKAGIAAMLENLDPYTMYVPEEDNEDFEFMIGKTYGGIGALIYKPSKESNVVINEPYMNSPAYKQGLVCGDEIVAIDGKSVVGLEAGDATAKMKGKPGTSVVFDVKKLRGGESWKAGDTVKVTVTRERIHLPDVEYAGMINDTTGYILQTGFTGNVSGDIRNAYFKLKSQGMKRLVLDLRGNGGGLMQEAVNIVSLFVPKGSLVVSSKGNANDIRHEFRTVTDPVDTEIPIIVLVDSGSASSSEIVSGAFQDLDRATIMGSRTYGKGLVQSVRPMPYNGQLKITTAKYYTPSGRCIQAIDYSHRNEDGSVGHIPDSLTHEFKTAHGRSVRDGGGIMPDDTLTSTRYSRLVFSLVLNGIIDQYALDYARRHESIPALEDFHFSDADYADFVEFAKTKKFDYRSGAKTLFDQMKKELVRDGMDNNMKEQLDALEKCINIEKADFLNMKKDEIIPFIEEEIAVRYYYQEAGVRVRLRYDKQLKEALTKKLIEI
;
A
#
# COMPACT_ATOMS: atom_id res chain seq x y z
N MET A 1 79.85 -93.95 -20.37
CA MET A 1 80.77 -93.96 -19.20
C MET A 1 80.04 -93.15 -18.10
N SER A 2 79.48 -93.89 -17.29
CA SER A 2 79.80 -94.29 -15.93
C SER A 2 79.56 -93.15 -14.91
N ARG A 3 78.70 -93.54 -14.12
CA ARG A 3 78.66 -93.64 -12.65
C ARG A 3 78.21 -92.39 -11.87
N VAL A 4 77.05 -92.57 -11.27
CA VAL A 4 76.84 -93.03 -9.88
C VAL A 4 77.11 -91.99 -8.83
N LEU A 5 76.14 -91.58 -8.07
CA LEU A 5 75.79 -91.86 -6.71
C LEU A 5 74.66 -90.89 -6.28
N GLN A 6 73.54 -91.35 -6.03
CA GLN A 6 72.89 -91.83 -4.85
C GLN A 6 72.96 -90.96 -3.59
N LYS A 7 71.72 -90.58 -3.12
CA LYS A 7 71.27 -90.34 -1.75
C LYS A 7 71.54 -88.93 -1.16
N GLN A 8 70.53 -88.20 -0.76
CA GLN A 8 69.65 -88.52 0.39
C GLN A 8 68.42 -87.61 0.34
N SER A 9 67.27 -88.22 0.62
CA SER A 9 66.00 -87.59 0.96
C SER A 9 66.10 -86.64 2.17
N CYS A 10 65.62 -85.49 2.04
CA CYS A 10 65.13 -84.77 3.19
C CYS A 10 63.84 -84.01 2.74
N GLU A 11 62.76 -84.79 2.98
CA GLU A 11 61.42 -84.19 2.97
C GLU A 11 61.38 -83.07 4.01
N ARG A 12 61.31 -81.86 3.58
CA ARG A 12 60.77 -80.78 4.44
C ARG A 12 59.45 -80.32 3.87
N ASN A 13 58.39 -80.82 4.46
CA ASN A 13 57.07 -80.27 4.40
C ASN A 13 57.15 -78.80 4.70
N LEU A 14 57.11 -77.93 3.72
CA LEU A 14 56.87 -76.47 3.85
C LEU A 14 55.37 -76.33 4.09
N ASP A 15 55.06 -76.16 5.35
CA ASP A 15 53.72 -75.87 5.87
C ASP A 15 53.27 -74.49 5.32
N TRP A 16 52.45 -74.49 4.22
CA TRP A 16 51.89 -73.37 3.58
C TRP A 16 50.87 -72.60 4.45
N ASN A 17 50.61 -73.07 5.65
CA ASN A 17 49.68 -72.45 6.59
C ASN A 17 50.28 -71.25 7.39
N LYS A 18 51.47 -70.76 7.08
CA LYS A 18 52.09 -69.58 7.74
C LYS A 18 51.93 -68.27 6.98
N TYR A 19 51.16 -68.25 5.86
CA TYR A 19 50.81 -67.02 5.21
C TYR A 19 49.38 -66.57 5.59
N CYS A 20 49.09 -66.54 6.88
CA CYS A 20 47.86 -65.98 7.45
C CYS A 20 47.79 -64.39 7.30
N GLY A 21 48.79 -63.76 6.67
CA GLY A 21 48.81 -62.37 6.38
C GLY A 21 48.19 -61.97 5.04
N ILE A 22 48.24 -62.83 4.03
CA ILE A 22 47.75 -62.47 2.69
C ILE A 22 46.23 -62.49 2.62
N ASP A 23 45.55 -63.40 3.30
CA ASP A 23 44.08 -63.40 3.40
C ASP A 23 43.55 -62.25 4.21
N ALA A 24 44.25 -61.86 5.27
CA ALA A 24 43.91 -60.65 6.03
C ALA A 24 44.12 -59.36 5.18
N VAL A 25 45.24 -59.26 4.47
CA VAL A 25 45.52 -58.11 3.58
C VAL A 25 44.52 -58.05 2.43
N MET A 26 44.18 -59.22 1.80
CA MET A 26 43.17 -59.27 0.75
C MET A 26 41.76 -58.94 1.27
N LYS A 27 41.46 -59.29 2.51
CA LYS A 27 40.19 -58.94 3.16
C LYS A 27 40.13 -57.43 3.43
N TYR A 28 41.21 -56.78 3.87
CA TYR A 28 41.30 -55.35 4.04
C TYR A 28 41.27 -54.61 2.68
N ILE A 29 41.93 -55.09 1.67
CA ILE A 29 41.87 -54.53 0.30
C ILE A 29 40.43 -54.61 -0.25
N ARG A 30 39.71 -55.73 -0.07
CA ARG A 30 38.30 -55.85 -0.46
C ARG A 30 37.40 -54.93 0.31
N ILE A 31 37.64 -54.69 1.61
CA ILE A 31 36.89 -53.75 2.44
C ILE A 31 37.18 -52.32 1.99
N ILE A 32 38.43 -51.96 1.69
CA ILE A 32 38.81 -50.65 1.17
C ILE A 32 38.22 -50.39 -0.22
N ILE A 33 38.26 -51.38 -1.12
CA ILE A 33 37.62 -51.29 -2.45
C ILE A 33 36.11 -51.15 -2.30
N ALA A 34 35.47 -51.90 -1.40
CA ALA A 34 34.04 -51.75 -1.13
C ALA A 34 33.69 -50.39 -0.50
N ALA A 35 34.53 -49.90 0.40
CA ALA A 35 34.35 -48.56 1.01
C ALA A 35 34.56 -47.42 0.00
N VAL A 36 35.53 -47.55 -0.90
CA VAL A 36 35.75 -46.61 -2.01
C VAL A 36 34.63 -46.72 -3.05
N ALA A 37 34.14 -47.92 -3.37
CA ALA A 37 32.99 -48.09 -4.26
C ALA A 37 31.69 -47.53 -3.63
N LEU A 38 31.48 -47.70 -2.30
CA LEU A 38 30.35 -47.08 -1.59
C LEU A 38 30.49 -45.55 -1.53
N SER A 39 31.70 -45.02 -1.35
CA SER A 39 31.92 -43.56 -1.35
C SER A 39 31.75 -42.94 -2.75
N VAL A 40 32.08 -43.64 -3.82
CA VAL A 40 31.84 -43.21 -5.21
C VAL A 40 30.36 -43.38 -5.60
N ALA A 41 29.65 -44.40 -5.07
CA ALA A 41 28.20 -44.56 -5.28
C ALA A 41 27.36 -43.60 -4.45
N ALA A 42 27.87 -43.04 -3.34
CA ALA A 42 27.23 -42.01 -2.52
C ALA A 42 27.45 -40.59 -3.06
N ALA A 43 28.30 -40.41 -4.07
CA ALA A 43 28.61 -39.09 -4.65
C ALA A 43 27.47 -38.38 -5.43
N PRO A 44 26.39 -39.04 -5.92
CA PRO A 44 25.31 -38.33 -6.60
C PRO A 44 24.21 -37.79 -5.69
N ALA A 45 24.29 -37.94 -4.36
CA ALA A 45 23.25 -37.46 -3.43
C ALA A 45 23.50 -36.07 -2.82
N PHE A 46 24.61 -35.39 -3.14
CA PHE A 46 24.77 -33.98 -2.83
C PHE A 46 23.99 -33.18 -3.86
N GLY A 47 22.78 -32.72 -3.50
CA GLY A 47 21.98 -31.81 -4.33
C GLY A 47 22.87 -30.66 -4.80
N GLN A 48 22.82 -30.35 -6.11
CA GLN A 48 23.58 -29.27 -6.73
C GLN A 48 23.51 -28.01 -5.85
N SER A 49 24.65 -27.42 -5.50
CA SER A 49 24.66 -26.23 -4.64
C SER A 49 23.80 -25.12 -5.25
N LYS A 50 23.15 -24.32 -4.40
CA LYS A 50 22.34 -23.16 -4.88
C LYS A 50 23.13 -22.29 -5.86
N SER A 51 24.45 -22.10 -5.62
CA SER A 51 25.34 -21.34 -6.49
C SER A 51 25.55 -21.96 -7.85
N PHE A 52 25.63 -23.30 -7.93
CA PHE A 52 25.72 -24.01 -9.22
C PHE A 52 24.45 -23.83 -10.05
N LYS A 53 23.27 -24.02 -9.43
CA LYS A 53 21.98 -23.81 -10.11
C LYS A 53 21.81 -22.36 -10.59
N LEU A 54 22.22 -21.40 -9.77
CA LEU A 54 22.20 -19.99 -10.17
C LEU A 54 23.07 -19.74 -11.41
N GLY A 55 24.34 -20.21 -11.39
CA GLY A 55 25.24 -20.08 -12.53
C GLY A 55 24.69 -20.71 -13.80
N GLN A 56 24.13 -21.91 -13.70
CA GLN A 56 23.50 -22.64 -14.81
C GLN A 56 22.36 -21.81 -15.46
N TRP A 57 21.45 -21.25 -14.64
CA TRP A 57 20.34 -20.46 -15.17
C TRP A 57 20.79 -19.14 -15.79
N VAL A 58 21.79 -18.47 -15.22
CA VAL A 58 22.38 -17.26 -15.82
C VAL A 58 22.99 -17.58 -17.19
N GLU A 59 23.70 -18.72 -17.34
CA GLU A 59 24.29 -19.15 -18.61
C GLU A 59 23.20 -19.46 -19.66
N ILE A 60 22.13 -20.18 -19.26
CA ILE A 60 21.00 -20.50 -20.14
C ILE A 60 20.30 -19.20 -20.61
N GLN A 61 20.01 -18.26 -19.70
CA GLN A 61 19.39 -17.00 -20.04
C GLN A 61 20.23 -16.20 -21.05
N ASN A 62 21.54 -16.08 -20.81
CA ASN A 62 22.46 -15.42 -21.75
C ASN A 62 22.48 -16.10 -23.13
N ALA A 63 22.44 -17.44 -23.17
CA ALA A 63 22.42 -18.19 -24.44
C ALA A 63 21.11 -17.94 -25.21
N ILE A 64 19.97 -17.95 -24.52
CA ILE A 64 18.66 -17.65 -25.11
C ILE A 64 18.65 -16.22 -25.70
N LEU A 65 19.10 -15.22 -24.94
CA LEU A 65 19.12 -13.83 -25.43
C LEU A 65 20.00 -13.64 -26.66
N LYS A 66 21.19 -14.27 -26.66
CA LYS A 66 22.07 -14.26 -27.82
C LYS A 66 21.43 -14.91 -29.04
N GLU A 67 20.74 -16.04 -28.86
CA GLU A 67 20.09 -16.74 -29.97
C GLU A 67 18.88 -15.96 -30.47
N LEU A 68 18.07 -15.38 -29.60
CA LEU A 68 16.96 -14.51 -29.98
C LEU A 68 17.46 -13.29 -30.78
N ASN A 69 18.51 -12.61 -30.30
CA ASN A 69 19.06 -11.45 -30.99
C ASN A 69 19.67 -11.81 -32.37
N ARG A 70 20.14 -13.05 -32.54
CA ARG A 70 20.72 -13.52 -33.79
C ARG A 70 19.69 -14.03 -34.81
N SER A 71 18.67 -14.71 -34.33
CA SER A 71 17.85 -15.58 -35.18
C SER A 71 16.36 -15.26 -35.17
N TYR A 72 15.87 -14.34 -34.31
CA TYR A 72 14.47 -13.98 -34.30
C TYR A 72 14.08 -13.25 -35.60
N VAL A 73 12.92 -13.58 -36.15
CA VAL A 73 12.49 -13.13 -37.50
C VAL A 73 12.27 -11.61 -37.60
N ASP A 74 11.78 -10.99 -36.53
CA ASP A 74 11.52 -9.54 -36.47
C ASP A 74 12.53 -8.82 -35.57
N SER A 75 12.49 -7.46 -35.57
CA SER A 75 13.31 -6.69 -34.63
C SER A 75 12.95 -7.01 -33.19
N LEU A 76 13.95 -7.33 -32.37
CA LEU A 76 13.77 -7.74 -30.99
C LEU A 76 13.63 -6.52 -30.06
N PRO A 77 12.50 -6.30 -29.40
CA PRO A 77 12.34 -5.23 -28.41
C PRO A 77 12.96 -5.66 -27.08
N ILE A 78 14.30 -5.67 -27.01
CA ILE A 78 15.10 -6.25 -25.89
C ILE A 78 14.67 -5.66 -24.57
N ASP A 79 14.57 -4.32 -24.45
CA ASP A 79 14.22 -3.65 -23.18
C ASP A 79 12.86 -4.10 -22.65
N ARG A 80 11.86 -4.22 -23.52
CA ARG A 80 10.52 -4.67 -23.12
C ARG A 80 10.52 -6.13 -22.65
N ILE A 81 11.28 -6.99 -23.32
CA ILE A 81 11.35 -8.42 -23.01
C ILE A 81 12.08 -8.62 -21.69
N GLU A 82 13.22 -7.96 -21.48
CA GLU A 82 14.01 -8.07 -20.26
C GLU A 82 13.27 -7.48 -19.05
N LYS A 83 12.65 -6.30 -19.18
CA LYS A 83 11.83 -5.73 -18.11
C LYS A 83 10.69 -6.66 -17.72
N ALA A 84 9.99 -7.26 -18.70
CA ALA A 84 8.92 -8.22 -18.44
C ALA A 84 9.45 -9.49 -17.77
N GLY A 85 10.61 -9.99 -18.18
CA GLY A 85 11.26 -11.17 -17.58
C GLY A 85 11.67 -10.91 -16.12
N ILE A 86 12.29 -9.76 -15.84
CA ILE A 86 12.65 -9.35 -14.48
C ILE A 86 11.41 -9.21 -13.61
N ALA A 87 10.36 -8.53 -14.09
CA ALA A 87 9.11 -8.37 -13.35
C ALA A 87 8.50 -9.73 -12.99
N ALA A 88 8.34 -10.63 -13.97
CA ALA A 88 7.81 -11.97 -13.74
C ALA A 88 8.64 -12.80 -12.75
N MET A 89 9.97 -12.68 -12.79
CA MET A 89 10.86 -13.33 -11.83
C MET A 89 10.61 -12.83 -10.40
N LEU A 90 10.47 -11.52 -10.21
CA LEU A 90 10.31 -10.92 -8.89
C LEU A 90 8.90 -11.13 -8.33
N GLU A 91 7.85 -11.07 -9.15
CA GLU A 91 6.46 -11.35 -8.77
C GLU A 91 6.25 -12.77 -8.20
N ASN A 92 7.12 -13.73 -8.60
CA ASN A 92 7.11 -15.08 -8.02
C ASN A 92 7.58 -15.13 -6.56
N LEU A 93 8.17 -14.05 -6.03
CA LEU A 93 8.62 -13.97 -4.63
C LEU A 93 7.51 -13.39 -3.75
N ASP A 94 7.19 -12.14 -3.96
CA ASP A 94 6.15 -11.37 -3.26
C ASP A 94 5.81 -10.11 -4.07
N PRO A 95 4.71 -9.39 -3.78
CA PRO A 95 4.30 -8.21 -4.55
C PRO A 95 5.09 -6.93 -4.20
N TYR A 96 6.03 -6.99 -3.27
CA TYR A 96 6.79 -5.83 -2.77
C TYR A 96 8.21 -5.78 -3.33
N THR A 97 8.73 -6.93 -3.80
CA THR A 97 10.05 -7.04 -4.42
C THR A 97 9.94 -6.62 -5.89
N MET A 98 10.62 -5.51 -6.23
CA MET A 98 10.53 -4.91 -7.57
C MET A 98 11.86 -4.30 -8.00
N TYR A 99 12.11 -4.32 -9.31
CA TYR A 99 13.18 -3.57 -9.95
C TYR A 99 12.64 -2.24 -10.47
N VAL A 100 13.37 -1.19 -10.19
CA VAL A 100 13.08 0.18 -10.63
C VAL A 100 14.20 0.59 -11.60
N PRO A 101 13.94 0.75 -12.90
CA PRO A 101 14.91 1.27 -13.84
C PRO A 101 15.14 2.76 -13.63
N GLU A 102 16.23 3.31 -14.21
CA GLU A 102 16.64 4.71 -14.06
C GLU A 102 15.51 5.71 -14.38
N GLU A 103 14.75 5.44 -15.44
CA GLU A 103 13.65 6.31 -15.88
C GLU A 103 12.50 6.43 -14.88
N ASP A 104 12.33 5.45 -13.98
CA ASP A 104 11.26 5.42 -12.98
C ASP A 104 11.73 5.89 -11.58
N ASN A 105 12.99 6.32 -11.45
CA ASN A 105 13.56 6.72 -10.16
C ASN A 105 12.85 7.93 -9.54
N GLU A 106 12.42 8.92 -10.32
CA GLU A 106 11.68 10.08 -9.79
C GLU A 106 10.37 9.67 -9.14
N ASP A 107 9.60 8.80 -9.79
CA ASP A 107 8.33 8.31 -9.25
C ASP A 107 8.56 7.40 -8.02
N PHE A 108 9.65 6.63 -8.03
CA PHE A 108 10.04 5.81 -6.89
C PHE A 108 10.47 6.67 -5.68
N GLU A 109 11.27 7.71 -5.89
CA GLU A 109 11.64 8.68 -4.84
C GLU A 109 10.41 9.42 -4.30
N PHE A 110 9.47 9.78 -5.17
CA PHE A 110 8.20 10.36 -4.76
C PHE A 110 7.38 9.41 -3.90
N MET A 111 7.30 8.13 -4.27
CA MET A 111 6.59 7.11 -3.49
C MET A 111 7.18 6.95 -2.07
N ILE A 112 8.50 7.08 -1.91
CA ILE A 112 9.17 6.94 -0.61
C ILE A 112 9.12 8.25 0.20
N GLY A 113 9.33 9.39 -0.44
CA GLY A 113 9.57 10.67 0.22
C GLY A 113 8.46 11.70 0.07
N LYS A 114 7.40 11.39 -0.69
CA LYS A 114 6.32 12.34 -1.05
C LYS A 114 6.84 13.71 -1.50
N THR A 115 8.02 13.74 -2.12
CA THR A 115 8.70 14.97 -2.56
C THR A 115 8.91 14.94 -4.06
N TYR A 116 8.56 16.01 -4.76
CA TYR A 116 8.76 16.16 -6.19
C TYR A 116 9.06 17.61 -6.59
N GLY A 117 9.63 17.82 -7.76
CA GLY A 117 9.75 19.14 -8.36
C GLY A 117 8.50 19.49 -9.16
N GLY A 118 7.86 20.64 -8.86
CA GLY A 118 6.62 21.01 -9.55
C GLY A 118 5.98 22.29 -9.06
N ILE A 119 4.72 22.48 -9.44
CA ILE A 119 3.95 23.70 -9.12
C ILE A 119 3.23 23.62 -7.77
N GLY A 120 3.05 22.42 -7.20
CA GLY A 120 2.36 22.24 -5.92
C GLY A 120 0.85 22.44 -6.02
N ALA A 121 0.20 21.69 -6.90
CA ALA A 121 -1.25 21.65 -7.02
C ALA A 121 -1.73 20.23 -7.34
N LEU A 122 -2.86 19.86 -6.76
CA LEU A 122 -3.65 18.73 -7.20
C LEU A 122 -4.45 19.15 -8.42
N ILE A 123 -4.43 18.34 -9.47
CA ILE A 123 -5.15 18.61 -10.70
C ILE A 123 -6.15 17.49 -11.02
N TYR A 124 -7.17 17.86 -11.76
CA TYR A 124 -8.20 16.97 -12.28
C TYR A 124 -8.37 17.19 -13.77
N LYS A 125 -8.48 16.12 -14.54
CA LYS A 125 -8.77 16.18 -15.97
C LYS A 125 -9.91 15.23 -16.31
N PRO A 126 -11.13 15.77 -16.53
CA PRO A 126 -12.34 14.96 -16.69
C PRO A 126 -12.29 13.98 -17.85
N SER A 127 -11.65 14.38 -18.95
CA SER A 127 -11.45 13.56 -20.14
C SER A 127 -10.27 14.08 -20.95
N LYS A 128 -9.83 13.32 -21.94
CA LYS A 128 -8.79 13.74 -22.88
C LYS A 128 -9.12 15.06 -23.59
N GLU A 129 -10.41 15.28 -23.88
CA GLU A 129 -10.91 16.46 -24.60
C GLU A 129 -11.19 17.65 -23.68
N SER A 130 -11.03 17.50 -22.37
CA SER A 130 -11.27 18.57 -21.38
C SER A 130 -10.02 19.39 -21.15
N ASN A 131 -10.19 20.61 -20.59
CA ASN A 131 -9.12 21.34 -19.94
C ASN A 131 -8.65 20.61 -18.65
N VAL A 132 -7.49 21.00 -18.16
CA VAL A 132 -7.03 20.58 -16.82
C VAL A 132 -7.59 21.54 -15.80
N VAL A 133 -8.24 21.02 -14.76
CA VAL A 133 -8.80 21.81 -13.66
C VAL A 133 -7.85 21.74 -12.47
N ILE A 134 -7.55 22.88 -11.87
CA ILE A 134 -6.89 22.95 -10.56
C ILE A 134 -7.90 22.45 -9.53
N ASN A 135 -7.69 21.24 -9.03
CA ASN A 135 -8.53 20.71 -7.95
C ASN A 135 -8.21 21.42 -6.64
N GLU A 136 -6.91 21.61 -6.36
CA GLU A 136 -6.44 22.38 -5.21
C GLU A 136 -4.97 22.80 -5.36
N PRO A 137 -4.63 24.08 -5.19
CA PRO A 137 -3.25 24.49 -4.95
C PRO A 137 -2.90 24.21 -3.48
N TYR A 138 -1.78 23.53 -3.21
CA TYR A 138 -1.34 23.31 -1.84
C TYR A 138 -0.96 24.64 -1.17
N MET A 139 -1.32 24.80 0.09
CA MET A 139 -1.00 26.00 0.87
C MET A 139 0.49 26.34 0.78
N ASN A 140 0.79 27.60 0.52
CA ASN A 140 2.17 28.13 0.34
C ASN A 140 2.97 27.57 -0.85
N SER A 141 2.36 26.77 -1.71
CA SER A 141 3.00 26.26 -2.94
C SER A 141 3.20 27.38 -3.98
N PRO A 142 4.04 27.14 -5.00
CA PRO A 142 4.17 28.07 -6.14
C PRO A 142 2.84 28.39 -6.83
N ALA A 143 1.98 27.39 -7.03
CA ALA A 143 0.65 27.58 -7.61
C ALA A 143 -0.21 28.52 -6.74
N TYR A 144 -0.23 28.29 -5.44
CA TYR A 144 -0.95 29.12 -4.48
C TYR A 144 -0.43 30.58 -4.47
N LYS A 145 0.90 30.77 -4.40
CA LYS A 145 1.54 32.10 -4.41
C LYS A 145 1.26 32.89 -5.70
N GLN A 146 0.99 32.22 -6.82
CA GLN A 146 0.63 32.84 -8.10
C GLN A 146 -0.89 33.03 -8.26
N GLY A 147 -1.68 32.82 -7.21
CA GLY A 147 -3.12 33.06 -7.21
C GLY A 147 -3.93 32.07 -8.04
N LEU A 148 -3.42 30.86 -8.24
CA LEU A 148 -4.24 29.76 -8.74
C LEU A 148 -5.19 29.32 -7.61
N VAL A 149 -6.44 29.07 -7.96
CA VAL A 149 -7.48 28.65 -7.02
C VAL A 149 -8.18 27.38 -7.49
N CYS A 150 -8.87 26.72 -6.57
CA CYS A 150 -9.71 25.57 -6.92
C CYS A 150 -10.71 25.94 -8.01
N GLY A 151 -10.76 25.13 -9.08
CA GLY A 151 -11.67 25.32 -10.19
C GLY A 151 -11.13 26.17 -11.34
N ASP A 152 -9.96 26.79 -11.23
CA ASP A 152 -9.28 27.42 -12.36
C ASP A 152 -8.98 26.35 -13.43
N GLU A 153 -9.20 26.68 -14.72
CA GLU A 153 -8.94 25.75 -15.82
C GLU A 153 -7.66 26.14 -16.57
N ILE A 154 -6.70 25.25 -16.63
CA ILE A 154 -5.51 25.39 -17.48
C ILE A 154 -5.90 24.97 -18.90
N VAL A 155 -5.87 25.90 -19.85
CA VAL A 155 -6.20 25.67 -21.26
C VAL A 155 -4.98 25.41 -22.11
N ALA A 156 -3.80 25.93 -21.71
CA ALA A 156 -2.52 25.69 -22.38
C ALA A 156 -1.36 25.70 -21.39
N ILE A 157 -0.31 24.95 -21.72
CA ILE A 157 0.98 24.90 -21.01
C ILE A 157 2.08 25.25 -22.02
N ASP A 158 2.88 26.29 -21.71
CA ASP A 158 3.93 26.82 -22.58
C ASP A 158 3.42 27.07 -24.02
N GLY A 159 2.22 27.62 -24.13
CA GLY A 159 1.55 27.96 -25.40
C GLY A 159 0.98 26.75 -26.15
N LYS A 160 1.01 25.54 -25.61
CA LYS A 160 0.43 24.33 -26.21
C LYS A 160 -0.85 23.94 -25.48
N SER A 161 -1.94 23.74 -26.26
CA SER A 161 -3.22 23.29 -25.69
C SER A 161 -3.07 22.00 -24.91
N VAL A 162 -3.81 21.90 -23.80
CA VAL A 162 -3.91 20.67 -22.99
C VAL A 162 -4.99 19.71 -23.52
N VAL A 163 -5.86 20.18 -24.42
CA VAL A 163 -6.86 19.33 -25.10
C VAL A 163 -6.15 18.30 -25.95
N GLY A 164 -6.55 17.05 -25.88
CA GLY A 164 -5.92 15.91 -26.56
C GLY A 164 -4.82 15.22 -25.75
N LEU A 165 -4.36 15.79 -24.60
CA LEU A 165 -3.40 15.16 -23.71
C LEU A 165 -4.11 14.20 -22.74
N GLU A 166 -3.44 13.12 -22.36
CA GLU A 166 -3.83 12.33 -21.19
C GLU A 166 -3.48 13.10 -19.90
N ALA A 167 -4.15 12.76 -18.77
CA ALA A 167 -3.90 13.43 -17.48
C ALA A 167 -2.43 13.33 -17.04
N GLY A 168 -1.79 12.15 -17.26
CA GLY A 168 -0.38 11.92 -16.96
C GLY A 168 0.56 12.83 -17.75
N ASP A 169 0.30 13.02 -19.08
CA ASP A 169 1.11 13.89 -19.93
C ASP A 169 1.00 15.37 -19.53
N ALA A 170 -0.19 15.80 -19.10
CA ALA A 170 -0.38 17.15 -18.59
C ALA A 170 0.38 17.34 -17.26
N THR A 171 0.30 16.36 -16.34
CA THR A 171 1.03 16.35 -15.07
C THR A 171 2.54 16.40 -15.30
N ALA A 172 3.07 15.61 -16.24
CA ALA A 172 4.49 15.58 -16.55
C ALA A 172 5.02 16.95 -17.01
N LYS A 173 4.19 17.75 -17.73
CA LYS A 173 4.55 19.13 -18.13
C LYS A 173 4.57 20.12 -16.95
N MET A 174 3.79 19.87 -15.91
CA MET A 174 3.74 20.70 -14.70
C MET A 174 4.87 20.36 -13.73
N LYS A 175 5.28 19.09 -13.67
CA LYS A 175 6.48 18.66 -12.94
C LYS A 175 7.74 19.17 -13.65
N GLY A 176 8.88 19.12 -12.94
CA GLY A 176 10.20 19.43 -13.48
C GLY A 176 11.15 19.98 -12.44
N LYS A 177 12.38 20.24 -12.87
CA LYS A 177 13.48 20.66 -11.99
C LYS A 177 13.12 21.95 -11.22
N PRO A 178 13.28 21.97 -9.89
CA PRO A 178 13.12 23.18 -9.08
C PRO A 178 13.93 24.35 -9.63
N GLY A 179 13.35 25.56 -9.62
CA GLY A 179 13.93 26.77 -10.17
C GLY A 179 13.62 27.01 -11.67
N THR A 180 13.05 26.04 -12.38
CA THR A 180 12.57 26.25 -13.74
C THR A 180 11.14 26.80 -13.73
N SER A 181 10.77 27.58 -14.75
CA SER A 181 9.41 28.17 -14.87
C SER A 181 8.58 27.44 -15.91
N VAL A 182 7.27 27.50 -15.74
CA VAL A 182 6.25 27.06 -16.68
C VAL A 182 5.20 28.15 -16.81
N VAL A 183 4.70 28.37 -18.02
CA VAL A 183 3.68 29.38 -18.31
C VAL A 183 2.35 28.68 -18.60
N PHE A 184 1.31 29.06 -17.88
CA PHE A 184 -0.04 28.57 -18.06
C PHE A 184 -0.93 29.65 -18.67
N ASP A 185 -1.76 29.30 -19.64
CA ASP A 185 -2.94 30.07 -19.99
C ASP A 185 -4.10 29.51 -19.14
N VAL A 186 -4.59 30.33 -18.20
CA VAL A 186 -5.55 29.90 -17.16
C VAL A 186 -6.86 30.65 -17.36
N LYS A 187 -7.94 29.90 -17.57
CA LYS A 187 -9.30 30.44 -17.53
C LYS A 187 -9.74 30.49 -16.07
N LYS A 188 -9.92 31.70 -15.57
CA LYS A 188 -10.20 31.96 -14.16
C LYS A 188 -11.64 31.58 -13.78
N LEU A 189 -11.80 30.82 -12.69
CA LEU A 189 -13.12 30.51 -12.15
C LEU A 189 -13.82 31.75 -11.61
N ARG A 190 -13.08 32.62 -10.90
CA ARG A 190 -13.60 33.81 -10.21
C ARG A 190 -12.94 35.07 -10.70
N GLY A 191 -13.63 36.19 -10.55
CA GLY A 191 -13.06 37.52 -10.78
C GLY A 191 -11.96 37.83 -9.76
N GLY A 192 -11.03 38.70 -10.16
CA GLY A 192 -9.98 39.28 -9.33
C GLY A 192 -9.79 40.77 -9.63
N GLU A 193 -8.75 41.40 -9.06
CA GLU A 193 -8.49 42.81 -9.28
C GLU A 193 -8.26 43.17 -10.76
N SER A 194 -7.66 42.25 -11.54
CA SER A 194 -7.22 42.52 -12.91
C SER A 194 -7.91 41.63 -13.97
N TRP A 195 -8.88 40.79 -13.59
CA TRP A 195 -9.61 39.91 -14.52
C TRP A 195 -11.04 39.65 -14.04
N LYS A 196 -11.90 39.25 -14.95
CA LYS A 196 -13.27 38.80 -14.67
C LYS A 196 -13.33 37.26 -14.64
N ALA A 197 -14.38 36.72 -14.01
CA ALA A 197 -14.68 35.29 -14.11
C ALA A 197 -14.84 34.87 -15.58
N GLY A 198 -14.17 33.80 -15.98
CA GLY A 198 -14.13 33.30 -17.36
C GLY A 198 -13.02 33.87 -18.25
N ASP A 199 -12.33 34.94 -17.81
CA ASP A 199 -11.18 35.45 -18.57
C ASP A 199 -10.01 34.46 -18.55
N THR A 200 -9.28 34.42 -19.68
CA THR A 200 -8.03 33.65 -19.77
C THR A 200 -6.84 34.56 -19.53
N VAL A 201 -6.06 34.27 -18.52
CA VAL A 201 -4.87 35.04 -18.12
C VAL A 201 -3.61 34.16 -18.17
N LYS A 202 -2.46 34.81 -18.43
CA LYS A 202 -1.16 34.12 -18.35
C LYS A 202 -0.65 34.13 -16.93
N VAL A 203 -0.32 32.93 -16.40
CA VAL A 203 0.26 32.74 -15.07
C VAL A 203 1.59 32.03 -15.23
N THR A 204 2.67 32.67 -14.78
CA THR A 204 4.01 32.04 -14.75
C THR A 204 4.28 31.47 -13.36
N VAL A 205 4.54 30.18 -13.30
CA VAL A 205 4.84 29.50 -12.03
C VAL A 205 6.26 28.97 -12.08
N THR A 206 7.08 29.35 -11.09
CA THR A 206 8.42 28.77 -10.89
C THR A 206 8.29 27.51 -10.06
N ARG A 207 8.76 26.38 -10.59
CA ARG A 207 8.71 25.10 -9.89
C ARG A 207 9.59 25.12 -8.65
N GLU A 208 9.09 24.58 -7.57
CA GLU A 208 9.82 24.39 -6.31
C GLU A 208 9.85 22.89 -5.96
N ARG A 209 10.65 22.54 -4.95
CA ARG A 209 10.57 21.21 -4.32
C ARG A 209 9.31 21.18 -3.44
N ILE A 210 8.35 20.38 -3.82
CA ILE A 210 7.07 20.20 -3.11
C ILE A 210 7.18 18.97 -2.23
N HIS A 211 6.85 19.12 -0.96
CA HIS A 211 6.72 18.01 -0.02
C HIS A 211 5.25 17.92 0.41
N LEU A 212 4.64 16.75 0.28
CA LEU A 212 3.28 16.50 0.75
C LEU A 212 3.34 16.00 2.20
N PRO A 213 2.65 16.67 3.14
CA PRO A 213 2.69 16.28 4.54
C PRO A 213 2.01 14.92 4.77
N ASP A 214 2.56 14.14 5.69
CA ASP A 214 1.95 12.89 6.15
C ASP A 214 0.94 13.11 7.28
N VAL A 215 1.01 14.22 8.00
CA VAL A 215 -0.03 14.70 8.90
C VAL A 215 -0.96 15.60 8.07
N GLU A 216 -2.04 15.02 7.56
CA GLU A 216 -3.00 15.73 6.70
C GLU A 216 -3.86 16.71 7.51
N TYR A 217 -4.14 16.34 8.76
CA TYR A 217 -4.93 17.18 9.66
C TYR A 217 -4.54 16.99 11.12
N ALA A 218 -4.55 18.08 11.89
CA ALA A 218 -4.43 18.05 13.34
C ALA A 218 -5.29 19.15 13.97
N GLY A 219 -6.31 18.78 14.74
CA GLY A 219 -7.26 19.72 15.36
C GLY A 219 -7.99 19.12 16.55
N MET A 220 -8.59 20.00 17.37
CA MET A 220 -9.54 19.58 18.40
C MET A 220 -10.86 19.17 17.73
N ILE A 221 -11.40 18.02 18.11
CA ILE A 221 -12.71 17.52 17.65
C ILE A 221 -13.82 17.73 18.68
N ASN A 222 -13.46 18.02 19.90
CA ASN A 222 -14.30 18.54 20.99
C ASN A 222 -13.39 19.18 22.04
N ASP A 223 -13.94 19.68 23.14
CA ASP A 223 -13.22 20.45 24.17
C ASP A 223 -12.02 19.71 24.80
N THR A 224 -11.96 18.40 24.70
CA THR A 224 -10.96 17.56 25.40
C THR A 224 -10.21 16.58 24.51
N THR A 225 -10.66 16.38 23.27
CA THR A 225 -10.09 15.35 22.38
C THR A 225 -9.40 16.01 21.20
N GLY A 226 -8.08 15.79 21.10
CA GLY A 226 -7.30 16.09 19.91
C GLY A 226 -7.34 14.92 18.92
N TYR A 227 -7.28 15.24 17.64
CA TYR A 227 -7.29 14.29 16.55
C TYR A 227 -6.14 14.61 15.58
N ILE A 228 -5.41 13.57 15.19
CA ILE A 228 -4.33 13.64 14.18
C ILE A 228 -4.62 12.59 13.11
N LEU A 229 -4.80 13.04 11.86
CA LEU A 229 -4.90 12.18 10.68
C LEU A 229 -3.51 12.02 10.06
N GLN A 230 -2.99 10.80 10.10
CA GLN A 230 -1.68 10.46 9.52
C GLN A 230 -1.84 9.52 8.32
N THR A 231 -1.41 9.96 7.14
CA THR A 231 -1.61 9.25 5.86
C THR A 231 -0.37 8.52 5.33
N GLY A 232 0.79 8.66 6.00
CA GLY A 232 2.03 8.01 5.59
C GLY A 232 3.12 8.07 6.65
N PHE A 233 4.30 7.55 6.31
CA PHE A 233 5.49 7.53 7.16
C PHE A 233 6.72 7.92 6.33
N THR A 234 6.74 9.14 5.81
CA THR A 234 7.93 9.71 5.16
C THR A 234 8.83 10.42 6.17
N GLY A 235 9.97 10.97 5.71
CA GLY A 235 10.94 11.54 6.64
C GLY A 235 10.38 12.68 7.48
N ASN A 236 10.61 12.61 8.80
CA ASN A 236 10.25 13.59 9.82
C ASN A 236 8.75 13.68 10.19
N VAL A 237 7.92 12.71 9.81
CA VAL A 237 6.50 12.71 10.25
C VAL A 237 6.37 12.66 11.77
N SER A 238 7.29 12.01 12.48
CA SER A 238 7.35 12.01 13.94
C SER A 238 7.53 13.42 14.54
N GLY A 239 8.30 14.27 13.87
CA GLY A 239 8.43 15.69 14.21
C GLY A 239 7.12 16.45 14.02
N ASP A 240 6.40 16.19 12.93
CA ASP A 240 5.10 16.80 12.64
C ASP A 240 4.04 16.37 13.66
N ILE A 241 3.98 15.07 14.01
CA ILE A 241 3.10 14.57 15.09
C ILE A 241 3.44 15.22 16.43
N ARG A 242 4.72 15.35 16.76
CA ARG A 242 5.16 16.03 17.99
C ARG A 242 4.68 17.47 18.03
N ASN A 243 4.84 18.22 16.94
CA ASN A 243 4.40 19.60 16.84
C ASN A 243 2.87 19.70 16.96
N ALA A 244 2.14 18.83 16.26
CA ALA A 244 0.69 18.72 16.35
C ALA A 244 0.25 18.41 17.79
N TYR A 245 0.90 17.46 18.45
CA TYR A 245 0.65 17.09 19.83
C TYR A 245 0.74 18.31 20.77
N PHE A 246 1.84 19.07 20.72
CA PHE A 246 2.02 20.25 21.57
C PHE A 246 1.00 21.36 21.28
N LYS A 247 0.66 21.58 20.00
CA LYS A 247 -0.40 22.50 19.60
C LYS A 247 -1.73 22.11 20.24
N LEU A 248 -2.13 20.84 20.12
CA LEU A 248 -3.38 20.33 20.70
C LEU A 248 -3.36 20.36 22.24
N LYS A 249 -2.22 20.05 22.86
CA LYS A 249 -2.06 20.13 24.33
C LYS A 249 -2.25 21.55 24.83
N SER A 250 -1.74 22.57 24.11
CA SER A 250 -1.93 23.97 24.45
C SER A 250 -3.40 24.43 24.33
N GLN A 251 -4.21 23.72 23.54
CA GLN A 251 -5.65 23.95 23.38
C GLN A 251 -6.51 23.18 24.40
N GLY A 252 -5.89 22.48 25.36
CA GLY A 252 -6.59 21.78 26.42
C GLY A 252 -6.85 20.29 26.17
N MET A 253 -6.16 19.68 25.20
CA MET A 253 -6.29 18.25 24.91
C MET A 253 -6.01 17.39 26.15
N LYS A 254 -6.93 16.47 26.45
CA LYS A 254 -6.84 15.47 27.52
C LYS A 254 -6.82 14.04 26.98
N ARG A 255 -7.13 13.82 25.70
CA ARG A 255 -7.13 12.52 25.02
C ARG A 255 -6.74 12.75 23.56
N LEU A 256 -5.92 11.84 23.01
CA LEU A 256 -5.48 11.86 21.62
C LEU A 256 -6.15 10.75 20.82
N VAL A 257 -6.63 11.05 19.64
CA VAL A 257 -6.98 10.10 18.59
C VAL A 257 -5.91 10.20 17.50
N LEU A 258 -5.16 9.12 17.26
CA LEU A 258 -4.25 8.97 16.13
C LEU A 258 -4.93 8.09 15.09
N ASP A 259 -5.28 8.66 13.95
CA ASP A 259 -5.96 7.95 12.87
C ASP A 259 -4.96 7.46 11.83
N LEU A 260 -4.83 6.14 11.73
CA LEU A 260 -4.00 5.40 10.78
C LEU A 260 -4.85 4.63 9.75
N ARG A 261 -6.16 4.86 9.68
CA ARG A 261 -7.03 4.20 8.68
C ARG A 261 -6.57 4.59 7.28
N GLY A 262 -6.51 3.60 6.37
CA GLY A 262 -6.02 3.79 5.00
C GLY A 262 -4.52 4.06 4.87
N ASN A 263 -3.75 4.11 5.96
CA ASN A 263 -2.31 4.41 5.93
C ASN A 263 -1.49 3.15 5.64
N GLY A 264 -0.97 3.01 4.42
CA GLY A 264 -0.17 1.87 3.96
C GLY A 264 1.24 1.74 4.56
N GLY A 265 1.63 2.65 5.46
CA GLY A 265 2.93 2.63 6.11
C GLY A 265 3.97 3.54 5.44
N GLY A 266 5.24 3.16 5.52
CA GLY A 266 6.41 3.87 5.01
C GLY A 266 7.68 3.52 5.77
N LEU A 267 8.45 4.51 6.20
CA LEU A 267 9.73 4.31 6.88
C LEU A 267 9.54 3.72 8.28
N MET A 268 10.13 2.55 8.53
CA MET A 268 10.10 1.88 9.82
C MET A 268 10.69 2.74 10.94
N GLN A 269 11.74 3.52 10.66
CA GLN A 269 12.36 4.39 11.65
C GLN A 269 11.39 5.46 12.15
N GLU A 270 10.52 5.99 11.28
CA GLU A 270 9.51 6.96 11.69
C GLU A 270 8.44 6.32 12.61
N ALA A 271 8.07 5.06 12.37
CA ALA A 271 7.21 4.34 13.30
C ALA A 271 7.85 4.20 14.70
N VAL A 272 9.14 3.86 14.76
CA VAL A 272 9.91 3.81 16.02
C VAL A 272 9.95 5.17 16.71
N ASN A 273 10.17 6.24 15.95
CA ASN A 273 10.22 7.61 16.47
C ASN A 273 8.85 8.05 17.02
N ILE A 274 7.73 7.71 16.33
CA ILE A 274 6.37 8.04 16.80
C ILE A 274 6.07 7.33 18.12
N VAL A 275 6.39 6.02 18.21
CA VAL A 275 6.22 5.27 19.47
C VAL A 275 7.08 5.89 20.58
N SER A 276 8.28 6.37 20.26
CA SER A 276 9.19 7.03 21.22
C SER A 276 8.59 8.30 21.84
N LEU A 277 7.60 8.93 21.20
CA LEU A 277 6.92 10.11 21.77
C LEU A 277 6.08 9.75 23.01
N PHE A 278 5.59 8.52 23.10
CA PHE A 278 4.59 8.15 24.10
C PHE A 278 4.96 6.94 24.98
N VAL A 279 6.15 6.37 24.77
CA VAL A 279 6.61 5.16 25.48
C VAL A 279 7.98 5.45 26.10
N PRO A 280 8.28 4.95 27.31
CA PRO A 280 9.56 5.17 27.98
C PRO A 280 10.75 4.80 27.11
N LYS A 281 11.84 5.56 27.23
CA LYS A 281 13.10 5.33 26.52
C LYS A 281 13.66 3.93 26.81
N GLY A 282 14.18 3.26 25.75
CA GLY A 282 14.73 1.90 25.83
C GLY A 282 13.72 0.79 25.61
N SER A 283 12.42 1.10 25.49
CA SER A 283 11.37 0.11 25.21
C SER A 283 11.54 -0.49 23.82
N LEU A 284 11.34 -1.80 23.69
CA LEU A 284 11.33 -2.48 22.39
C LEU A 284 10.09 -2.04 21.61
N VAL A 285 10.28 -1.61 20.37
CA VAL A 285 9.18 -1.21 19.45
C VAL A 285 8.93 -2.30 18.42
N VAL A 286 9.98 -2.76 17.78
CA VAL A 286 9.92 -3.80 16.75
C VAL A 286 11.26 -4.51 16.66
N SER A 287 11.25 -5.79 16.28
CA SER A 287 12.48 -6.49 15.89
C SER A 287 12.33 -7.08 14.50
N SER A 288 13.42 -7.20 13.77
CA SER A 288 13.44 -7.84 12.44
C SER A 288 14.37 -9.04 12.43
N LYS A 289 14.02 -10.05 11.61
CA LYS A 289 14.83 -11.24 11.39
C LYS A 289 14.80 -11.59 9.91
N GLY A 290 15.99 -11.63 9.29
CA GLY A 290 16.18 -12.01 7.89
C GLY A 290 16.31 -13.52 7.68
N ASN A 291 17.15 -13.93 6.72
CA ASN A 291 17.40 -15.34 6.45
C ASN A 291 18.19 -16.00 7.60
N ALA A 292 18.41 -17.34 7.51
CA ALA A 292 18.99 -18.13 8.60
C ALA A 292 20.37 -17.66 9.11
N ASN A 293 21.10 -16.85 8.33
CA ASN A 293 22.41 -16.29 8.69
C ASN A 293 22.32 -14.86 9.22
N ASP A 294 21.12 -14.26 9.26
CA ASP A 294 20.91 -12.89 9.70
C ASP A 294 20.63 -12.83 11.20
N ILE A 295 21.24 -11.84 11.86
CA ILE A 295 21.05 -11.57 13.28
C ILE A 295 19.71 -10.85 13.45
N ARG A 296 19.02 -11.14 14.54
CA ARG A 296 17.84 -10.38 14.94
C ARG A 296 18.26 -8.94 15.29
N HIS A 297 17.66 -7.96 14.60
CA HIS A 297 17.84 -6.55 14.90
C HIS A 297 16.67 -6.04 15.73
N GLU A 298 16.97 -5.33 16.82
CA GLU A 298 15.98 -4.73 17.70
C GLU A 298 15.99 -3.21 17.54
N PHE A 299 14.81 -2.64 17.40
CA PHE A 299 14.58 -1.20 17.31
C PHE A 299 13.84 -0.77 18.57
N ARG A 300 14.49 0.09 19.34
CA ARG A 300 14.02 0.56 20.63
C ARG A 300 13.78 2.06 20.61
N THR A 301 12.93 2.54 21.51
CA THR A 301 12.74 3.98 21.74
C THR A 301 14.06 4.62 22.16
N VAL A 302 14.40 5.76 21.51
CA VAL A 302 15.73 6.40 21.71
C VAL A 302 15.68 7.76 22.41
N THR A 303 14.50 8.41 22.41
CA THR A 303 14.28 9.72 23.04
C THR A 303 13.47 9.59 24.31
N ASP A 304 13.54 10.60 25.18
CA ASP A 304 12.61 10.71 26.28
C ASP A 304 11.21 11.03 25.73
N PRO A 305 10.14 10.40 26.24
CA PRO A 305 8.79 10.60 25.75
C PRO A 305 8.28 12.01 26.05
N VAL A 306 7.35 12.49 25.22
CA VAL A 306 6.66 13.78 25.47
C VAL A 306 5.51 13.63 26.47
N ASP A 307 4.88 12.46 26.50
CA ASP A 307 3.78 12.16 27.43
C ASP A 307 3.54 10.64 27.49
N THR A 308 3.69 10.04 28.64
CA THR A 308 3.44 8.59 28.87
C THR A 308 2.05 8.31 29.41
N GLU A 309 1.27 9.34 29.77
CA GLU A 309 0.01 9.20 30.53
C GLU A 309 -1.23 9.56 29.71
N ILE A 310 -1.10 10.44 28.71
CA ILE A 310 -2.26 10.85 27.92
C ILE A 310 -2.97 9.62 27.33
N PRO A 311 -4.29 9.46 27.50
CA PRO A 311 -5.04 8.39 26.86
C PRO A 311 -4.99 8.53 25.33
N ILE A 312 -4.64 7.41 24.65
CA ILE A 312 -4.52 7.37 23.17
C ILE A 312 -5.49 6.32 22.61
N ILE A 313 -6.24 6.73 21.60
CA ILE A 313 -6.96 5.85 20.68
C ILE A 313 -6.18 5.82 19.37
N VAL A 314 -5.90 4.62 18.86
CA VAL A 314 -5.38 4.46 17.49
C VAL A 314 -6.48 3.84 16.64
N LEU A 315 -6.93 4.59 15.63
CA LEU A 315 -7.90 4.07 14.66
C LEU A 315 -7.17 3.34 13.54
N VAL A 316 -7.62 2.13 13.24
CA VAL A 316 -7.02 1.28 12.19
C VAL A 316 -8.10 0.62 11.33
N ASP A 317 -7.73 0.24 10.11
CA ASP A 317 -8.57 -0.53 9.20
C ASP A 317 -7.75 -1.49 8.32
N SER A 318 -8.40 -2.16 7.38
CA SER A 318 -7.74 -3.07 6.43
C SER A 318 -6.74 -2.39 5.48
N GLY A 319 -6.73 -1.06 5.39
CA GLY A 319 -5.74 -0.27 4.68
C GLY A 319 -4.52 0.10 5.54
N SER A 320 -4.62 -0.05 6.87
CA SER A 320 -3.50 0.18 7.79
C SER A 320 -2.47 -0.94 7.65
N ALA A 321 -1.27 -0.63 7.14
CA ALA A 321 -0.26 -1.65 6.82
C ALA A 321 1.16 -1.24 7.26
N SER A 322 2.05 -2.23 7.42
CA SER A 322 3.50 -2.03 7.62
C SER A 322 3.81 -1.13 8.83
N SER A 323 4.37 0.08 8.64
CA SER A 323 4.71 1.02 9.72
C SER A 323 3.50 1.42 10.57
N SER A 324 2.29 1.48 10.00
CA SER A 324 1.05 1.66 10.77
C SER A 324 0.80 0.48 11.72
N GLU A 325 1.13 -0.73 11.28
CA GLU A 325 1.02 -1.95 12.09
C GLU A 325 2.14 -2.04 13.14
N ILE A 326 3.32 -1.47 12.86
CA ILE A 326 4.38 -1.33 13.87
C ILE A 326 3.92 -0.41 14.99
N VAL A 327 3.36 0.77 14.67
CA VAL A 327 2.86 1.72 15.68
C VAL A 327 1.71 1.11 16.46
N SER A 328 0.66 0.63 15.80
CA SER A 328 -0.52 0.06 16.46
C SER A 328 -0.17 -1.21 17.26
N GLY A 329 0.67 -2.09 16.70
CA GLY A 329 1.11 -3.32 17.36
C GLY A 329 2.02 -3.06 18.56
N ALA A 330 2.93 -2.08 18.48
CA ALA A 330 3.77 -1.68 19.61
C ALA A 330 2.93 -1.07 20.73
N PHE A 331 2.02 -0.16 20.41
CA PHE A 331 1.13 0.43 21.41
C PHE A 331 0.20 -0.62 22.04
N GLN A 332 -0.31 -1.58 21.27
CA GLN A 332 -1.13 -2.67 21.80
C GLN A 332 -0.32 -3.59 22.72
N ASP A 333 0.85 -4.04 22.28
CA ASP A 333 1.68 -5.00 23.04
C ASP A 333 2.28 -4.39 24.32
N LEU A 334 2.53 -3.08 24.30
CA LEU A 334 3.01 -2.31 25.47
C LEU A 334 1.87 -1.78 26.35
N ASP A 335 0.62 -2.09 26.02
CA ASP A 335 -0.58 -1.59 26.71
C ASP A 335 -0.65 -0.05 26.79
N ARG A 336 -0.11 0.66 25.79
CA ARG A 336 0.02 2.12 25.81
C ARG A 336 -1.18 2.85 25.19
N ALA A 337 -1.90 2.22 24.26
CA ALA A 337 -3.06 2.79 23.62
C ALA A 337 -4.15 1.75 23.40
N THR A 338 -5.40 2.20 23.23
CA THR A 338 -6.50 1.35 22.79
C THR A 338 -6.56 1.38 21.27
N ILE A 339 -6.42 0.23 20.63
CA ILE A 339 -6.51 0.06 19.19
C ILE A 339 -7.96 -0.21 18.82
N MET A 340 -8.56 0.62 17.97
CA MET A 340 -9.98 0.51 17.59
C MET A 340 -10.15 0.52 16.07
N GLY A 341 -11.18 -0.18 15.57
CA GLY A 341 -11.47 -0.20 14.14
C GLY A 341 -11.73 -1.60 13.59
N SER A 342 -11.06 -1.96 12.51
CA SER A 342 -11.07 -3.31 11.97
C SER A 342 -9.66 -3.87 11.86
N ARG A 343 -9.55 -5.20 11.65
CA ARG A 343 -8.27 -5.90 11.48
C ARG A 343 -7.43 -5.22 10.41
N THR A 344 -6.14 -5.00 10.67
CA THR A 344 -5.20 -4.38 9.74
C THR A 344 -4.80 -5.31 8.59
N TYR A 345 -4.02 -4.82 7.65
CA TYR A 345 -3.64 -5.53 6.42
C TYR A 345 -2.84 -6.81 6.66
N GLY A 346 -1.93 -6.82 7.61
CA GLY A 346 -1.06 -7.97 7.90
C GLY A 346 0.22 -8.01 7.04
N LYS A 347 0.88 -6.87 6.84
CA LYS A 347 2.19 -6.81 6.17
C LYS A 347 3.32 -6.81 7.19
N GLY A 348 3.85 -8.00 7.47
CA GLY A 348 4.96 -8.23 8.39
C GLY A 348 6.34 -8.38 7.70
N LEU A 349 6.52 -7.81 6.51
CA LEU A 349 7.73 -7.90 5.70
C LEU A 349 8.49 -6.58 5.65
N VAL A 350 9.82 -6.65 5.73
CA VAL A 350 10.74 -5.51 5.62
C VAL A 350 11.39 -5.51 4.25
N GLN A 351 11.29 -4.39 3.54
CA GLN A 351 11.98 -4.17 2.29
C GLN A 351 13.23 -3.31 2.49
N SER A 352 14.28 -3.62 1.72
CA SER A 352 15.48 -2.80 1.59
C SER A 352 15.67 -2.40 0.13
N VAL A 353 16.17 -1.20 -0.11
CA VAL A 353 16.53 -0.75 -1.45
C VAL A 353 18.03 -0.96 -1.66
N ARG A 354 18.38 -1.55 -2.81
CA ARG A 354 19.76 -1.83 -3.22
C ARG A 354 20.05 -1.17 -4.57
N PRO A 355 21.17 -0.44 -4.73
CA PRO A 355 21.54 0.09 -6.03
C PRO A 355 21.86 -1.06 -7.00
N MET A 356 21.44 -0.90 -8.24
CA MET A 356 21.70 -1.80 -9.35
C MET A 356 22.51 -1.08 -10.44
N PRO A 357 23.16 -1.82 -11.36
CA PRO A 357 23.81 -1.21 -12.52
C PRO A 357 22.86 -0.28 -13.29
N TYR A 358 23.44 0.68 -14.02
CA TYR A 358 22.72 1.67 -14.84
C TYR A 358 21.69 2.48 -14.05
N ASN A 359 22.09 2.95 -12.86
CA ASN A 359 21.27 3.76 -11.95
C ASN A 359 19.93 3.14 -11.55
N GLY A 360 19.72 1.84 -11.83
CA GLY A 360 18.54 1.11 -11.38
C GLY A 360 18.57 0.88 -9.87
N GLN A 361 17.42 0.50 -9.32
CA GLN A 361 17.26 0.14 -7.92
C GLN A 361 16.49 -1.18 -7.78
N LEU A 362 16.85 -1.98 -6.80
CA LEU A 362 16.12 -3.18 -6.43
C LEU A 362 15.54 -2.99 -5.03
N LYS A 363 14.22 -2.87 -4.94
CA LYS A 363 13.50 -2.98 -3.67
C LYS A 363 13.24 -4.45 -3.41
N ILE A 364 13.81 -4.99 -2.34
CA ILE A 364 13.78 -6.43 -2.07
C ILE A 364 13.34 -6.70 -0.62
N THR A 365 12.50 -7.70 -0.43
CA THR A 365 12.12 -8.20 0.89
C THR A 365 13.31 -8.94 1.52
N THR A 366 13.80 -8.43 2.66
CA THR A 366 15.00 -8.92 3.33
C THR A 366 14.73 -9.57 4.68
N ALA A 367 13.61 -9.22 5.35
CA ALA A 367 13.32 -9.72 6.69
C ALA A 367 11.81 -9.77 6.97
N LYS A 368 11.44 -10.51 8.00
CA LYS A 368 10.14 -10.40 8.70
C LYS A 368 10.34 -9.57 9.95
N TYR A 369 9.29 -8.84 10.37
CA TYR A 369 9.34 -8.11 11.64
C TYR A 369 8.37 -8.67 12.67
N TYR A 370 8.68 -8.40 13.93
CA TYR A 370 8.00 -8.91 15.10
C TYR A 370 7.73 -7.75 16.07
N THR A 371 6.51 -7.69 16.59
CA THR A 371 6.10 -6.70 17.58
C THR A 371 6.77 -6.96 18.95
N PRO A 372 6.61 -6.08 19.96
CA PRO A 372 7.23 -6.27 21.27
C PRO A 372 6.92 -7.60 21.95
N SER A 373 5.72 -8.13 21.80
CA SER A 373 5.34 -9.45 22.32
C SER A 373 6.04 -10.63 21.62
N GLY A 374 6.69 -10.38 20.47
CA GLY A 374 7.39 -11.39 19.66
C GLY A 374 6.54 -12.01 18.57
N ARG A 375 5.29 -11.58 18.38
CA ARG A 375 4.41 -12.08 17.32
C ARG A 375 4.78 -11.51 15.94
N CYS A 376 4.72 -12.35 14.91
CA CYS A 376 4.81 -11.95 13.51
C CYS A 376 3.41 -11.74 12.96
N ILE A 377 3.13 -10.54 12.47
CA ILE A 377 1.78 -10.18 12.01
C ILE A 377 1.53 -10.49 10.53
N GLN A 378 2.51 -11.06 9.82
CA GLN A 378 2.36 -11.41 8.40
C GLN A 378 1.14 -12.30 8.18
N ALA A 379 0.17 -11.83 7.38
CA ALA A 379 -1.09 -12.52 7.14
C ALA A 379 -1.06 -13.46 5.92
N ILE A 380 -0.24 -13.14 4.91
CA ILE A 380 -0.17 -13.88 3.65
C ILE A 380 1.11 -14.70 3.60
N ASP A 381 1.00 -15.99 3.31
CA ASP A 381 2.16 -16.86 3.12
C ASP A 381 2.61 -16.89 1.66
N TYR A 382 3.59 -16.04 1.33
CA TYR A 382 4.19 -16.01 -0.01
C TYR A 382 5.16 -17.16 -0.29
N SER A 383 5.52 -17.94 0.73
CA SER A 383 6.45 -19.08 0.58
C SER A 383 5.77 -20.33 0.04
N HIS A 384 4.45 -20.42 0.16
CA HIS A 384 3.64 -21.49 -0.37
C HIS A 384 2.60 -20.94 -1.34
N ARG A 385 2.67 -21.36 -2.60
CA ARG A 385 1.71 -21.00 -3.63
C ARG A 385 0.82 -22.18 -3.95
N ASN A 386 -0.44 -21.92 -4.22
CA ASN A 386 -1.39 -22.90 -4.75
C ASN A 386 -1.01 -23.29 -6.18
N GLU A 387 -1.61 -24.34 -6.72
CA GLU A 387 -1.37 -24.82 -8.10
C GLU A 387 -1.69 -23.75 -9.16
N ASP A 388 -2.63 -22.84 -8.88
CA ASP A 388 -3.00 -21.71 -9.75
C ASP A 388 -2.09 -20.48 -9.58
N GLY A 389 -1.04 -20.57 -8.74
CA GLY A 389 -0.10 -19.50 -8.45
C GLY A 389 -0.58 -18.50 -7.38
N SER A 390 -1.82 -18.61 -6.90
CA SER A 390 -2.36 -17.76 -5.83
C SER A 390 -1.67 -18.04 -4.50
N VAL A 391 -1.76 -17.07 -3.57
CA VAL A 391 -1.25 -17.19 -2.20
C VAL A 391 -2.40 -17.13 -1.21
N GLY A 392 -2.31 -17.90 -0.12
CA GLY A 392 -3.33 -17.96 0.91
C GLY A 392 -3.00 -17.09 2.12
N HIS A 393 -4.05 -16.74 2.88
CA HIS A 393 -3.89 -16.25 4.22
C HIS A 393 -3.44 -17.38 5.15
N ILE A 394 -2.66 -17.03 6.19
CA ILE A 394 -2.34 -17.97 7.27
C ILE A 394 -3.65 -18.32 7.98
N PRO A 395 -4.06 -19.60 8.02
CA PRO A 395 -5.30 -20.00 8.68
C PRO A 395 -5.25 -19.69 10.18
N ASP A 396 -6.37 -19.30 10.77
CA ASP A 396 -6.46 -19.01 12.21
C ASP A 396 -6.00 -20.19 13.09
N SER A 397 -6.15 -21.44 12.61
CA SER A 397 -5.68 -22.66 13.28
C SER A 397 -4.15 -22.75 13.38
N LEU A 398 -3.40 -22.04 12.55
CA LEU A 398 -1.93 -21.99 12.57
C LEU A 398 -1.39 -20.74 13.30
N THR A 399 -2.25 -19.88 13.83
CA THR A 399 -1.85 -18.71 14.60
C THR A 399 -1.56 -19.08 16.05
N HIS A 400 -0.63 -18.35 16.68
CA HIS A 400 -0.22 -18.58 18.07
C HIS A 400 -0.68 -17.41 18.96
N GLU A 401 -0.91 -17.73 20.22
CA GLU A 401 -1.26 -16.76 21.24
C GLU A 401 0.01 -16.16 21.88
N PHE A 402 0.01 -14.84 22.06
CA PHE A 402 1.03 -14.06 22.75
C PHE A 402 0.37 -13.20 23.82
N LYS A 403 1.18 -12.58 24.67
CA LYS A 403 0.71 -11.72 25.75
C LYS A 403 1.28 -10.31 25.61
N THR A 404 0.44 -9.31 25.84
CA THR A 404 0.87 -7.93 26.02
C THR A 404 1.63 -7.74 27.35
N ALA A 405 2.17 -6.56 27.59
CA ALA A 405 2.91 -6.25 28.82
C ALA A 405 2.07 -6.51 30.11
N HIS A 406 0.76 -6.23 30.05
CA HIS A 406 -0.17 -6.48 31.18
C HIS A 406 -0.92 -7.82 31.07
N GLY A 407 -0.53 -8.71 30.14
CA GLY A 407 -1.03 -10.07 30.04
C GLY A 407 -2.31 -10.26 29.22
N ARG A 408 -2.76 -9.25 28.47
CA ARG A 408 -3.86 -9.40 27.49
C ARG A 408 -3.47 -10.36 26.37
N SER A 409 -4.43 -11.13 25.86
CA SER A 409 -4.19 -12.09 24.78
C SER A 409 -4.19 -11.39 23.41
N VAL A 410 -3.15 -11.64 22.62
CA VAL A 410 -3.02 -11.19 21.23
C VAL A 410 -2.51 -12.35 20.36
N ARG A 411 -2.74 -12.31 19.05
CA ARG A 411 -2.36 -13.41 18.13
C ARG A 411 -1.47 -12.91 16.99
N ASP A 412 -0.71 -13.84 16.40
CA ASP A 412 0.08 -13.61 15.21
C ASP A 412 -0.70 -13.96 13.90
N GLY A 413 -0.04 -13.90 12.75
CA GLY A 413 -0.50 -14.46 11.46
C GLY A 413 -1.67 -13.77 10.77
N GLY A 414 -2.14 -12.62 11.26
CA GLY A 414 -3.34 -12.01 10.69
C GLY A 414 -3.42 -10.48 10.80
N GLY A 415 -2.31 -9.76 10.83
CA GLY A 415 -2.29 -8.34 11.11
C GLY A 415 -2.54 -8.03 12.58
N ILE A 416 -2.84 -6.77 12.88
CA ILE A 416 -3.23 -6.32 14.21
C ILE A 416 -4.75 -6.41 14.33
N MET A 417 -5.22 -7.27 15.24
CA MET A 417 -6.62 -7.30 15.62
C MET A 417 -6.87 -6.17 16.63
N PRO A 418 -7.83 -5.26 16.37
CA PRO A 418 -8.11 -4.17 17.30
C PRO A 418 -8.63 -4.70 18.64
N ASP A 419 -8.42 -3.92 19.70
CA ASP A 419 -8.94 -4.21 21.03
C ASP A 419 -10.48 -4.07 21.06
N ASP A 420 -10.99 -3.14 20.26
CA ASP A 420 -12.43 -2.91 20.10
C ASP A 420 -12.76 -2.75 18.61
N THR A 421 -13.62 -3.60 18.10
CA THR A 421 -14.08 -3.56 16.70
C THR A 421 -15.17 -2.51 16.54
N LEU A 422 -14.98 -1.59 15.57
CA LEU A 422 -15.96 -0.57 15.24
C LEU A 422 -16.82 -0.99 14.05
N THR A 423 -18.03 -0.46 14.01
CA THR A 423 -18.99 -0.74 12.92
C THR A 423 -18.45 -0.25 11.58
N SER A 424 -18.30 -1.15 10.61
CA SER A 424 -17.82 -0.79 9.27
C SER A 424 -18.83 0.09 8.54
N THR A 425 -18.41 1.25 8.05
CA THR A 425 -19.23 2.07 7.16
C THR A 425 -19.15 1.47 5.76
N ARG A 426 -20.26 0.96 5.25
CA ARG A 426 -20.38 0.46 3.87
C ARG A 426 -21.14 1.46 3.04
N TYR A 427 -20.51 1.96 2.01
CA TYR A 427 -21.18 2.80 1.00
C TYR A 427 -21.78 1.93 -0.10
N SER A 428 -22.87 2.42 -0.68
CA SER A 428 -23.51 1.78 -1.81
C SER A 428 -22.64 1.87 -3.08
N ARG A 429 -22.86 0.95 -4.03
CA ARG A 429 -22.21 1.00 -5.35
C ARG A 429 -22.50 2.32 -6.07
N LEU A 430 -23.65 2.92 -5.82
CA LEU A 430 -24.01 4.22 -6.36
C LEU A 430 -23.02 5.30 -5.95
N VAL A 431 -22.69 5.40 -4.64
CA VAL A 431 -21.71 6.38 -4.13
C VAL A 431 -20.36 6.15 -4.78
N PHE A 432 -19.86 4.91 -4.82
CA PHE A 432 -18.61 4.60 -5.53
C PHE A 432 -18.64 5.02 -7.00
N SER A 433 -19.76 4.78 -7.68
CA SER A 433 -19.91 5.17 -9.09
C SER A 433 -19.91 6.69 -9.27
N LEU A 434 -20.56 7.43 -8.38
CA LEU A 434 -20.56 8.90 -8.41
C LEU A 434 -19.16 9.48 -8.21
N VAL A 435 -18.41 8.94 -7.25
CA VAL A 435 -17.03 9.36 -6.96
C VAL A 435 -16.09 8.97 -8.11
N LEU A 436 -16.07 7.70 -8.53
CA LEU A 436 -15.16 7.21 -9.59
C LEU A 436 -15.37 7.88 -10.95
N ASN A 437 -16.61 8.29 -11.27
CA ASN A 437 -16.90 9.02 -12.50
C ASN A 437 -16.77 10.54 -12.33
N GLY A 438 -16.31 11.03 -11.17
CA GLY A 438 -16.10 12.45 -10.89
C GLY A 438 -17.39 13.28 -10.96
N ILE A 439 -18.57 12.67 -10.70
CA ILE A 439 -19.85 13.38 -10.79
C ILE A 439 -19.98 14.39 -9.65
N ILE A 440 -19.51 14.02 -8.46
CA ILE A 440 -19.52 14.89 -7.29
C ILE A 440 -18.54 16.06 -7.49
N ASP A 441 -17.32 15.79 -7.97
CA ASP A 441 -16.33 16.83 -8.30
C ASP A 441 -16.86 17.83 -9.33
N GLN A 442 -17.49 17.32 -10.43
CA GLN A 442 -18.06 18.16 -11.46
C GLN A 442 -19.20 19.04 -10.91
N TYR A 443 -20.04 18.50 -10.03
CA TYR A 443 -21.10 19.26 -9.39
C TYR A 443 -20.53 20.32 -8.42
N ALA A 444 -19.56 19.96 -7.60
CA ALA A 444 -18.93 20.90 -6.68
C ALA A 444 -18.26 22.07 -7.43
N LEU A 445 -17.66 21.78 -8.59
CA LEU A 445 -17.10 22.82 -9.48
C LEU A 445 -18.21 23.72 -10.05
N ASP A 446 -19.31 23.13 -10.52
CA ASP A 446 -20.46 23.88 -11.04
C ASP A 446 -21.14 24.73 -9.94
N TYR A 447 -21.26 24.17 -8.73
CA TYR A 447 -21.74 24.89 -7.55
C TYR A 447 -20.84 26.09 -7.24
N ALA A 448 -19.51 25.90 -7.24
CA ALA A 448 -18.55 26.97 -6.99
C ALA A 448 -18.56 28.08 -8.07
N ARG A 449 -18.97 27.77 -9.30
CA ARG A 449 -19.18 28.77 -10.37
C ARG A 449 -20.43 29.63 -10.13
N ARG A 450 -21.45 29.05 -9.53
CA ARG A 450 -22.75 29.72 -9.29
C ARG A 450 -22.79 30.47 -7.95
N HIS A 451 -21.91 30.12 -7.01
CA HIS A 451 -21.86 30.72 -5.68
C HIS A 451 -20.47 31.32 -5.43
N GLU A 452 -20.41 32.63 -5.21
CA GLU A 452 -19.13 33.32 -4.95
C GLU A 452 -18.54 32.93 -3.58
N SER A 453 -19.39 32.68 -2.57
CA SER A 453 -19.00 32.26 -1.22
C SER A 453 -20.00 31.26 -0.65
N ILE A 454 -19.59 30.55 0.38
CA ILE A 454 -20.46 29.73 1.24
C ILE A 454 -20.37 30.26 2.68
N PRO A 455 -21.33 29.94 3.57
CA PRO A 455 -21.23 30.20 5.01
C PRO A 455 -19.92 29.69 5.61
N ALA A 456 -19.59 30.18 6.82
CA ALA A 456 -18.49 29.58 7.58
C ALA A 456 -18.65 28.07 7.66
N LEU A 457 -17.53 27.34 7.67
CA LEU A 457 -17.54 25.88 7.55
C LEU A 457 -18.44 25.21 8.60
N GLU A 458 -18.50 25.77 9.81
CA GLU A 458 -19.32 25.28 10.92
C GLU A 458 -20.81 25.35 10.65
N ASP A 459 -21.22 26.35 9.88
CA ASP A 459 -22.64 26.65 9.56
C ASP A 459 -23.04 26.14 8.17
N PHE A 460 -22.04 25.69 7.39
CA PHE A 460 -22.30 25.15 6.05
C PHE A 460 -22.90 23.75 6.11
N HIS A 461 -24.13 23.64 5.57
CA HIS A 461 -24.82 22.38 5.35
C HIS A 461 -25.49 22.39 3.98
N PHE A 462 -25.37 21.28 3.27
CA PHE A 462 -25.97 21.10 1.95
C PHE A 462 -27.48 20.95 2.08
N SER A 463 -28.24 21.93 1.57
CA SER A 463 -29.69 22.00 1.76
C SER A 463 -30.46 20.97 0.92
N ASP A 464 -31.72 20.74 1.26
CA ASP A 464 -32.62 19.88 0.46
C ASP A 464 -32.85 20.44 -0.94
N ALA A 465 -32.84 21.76 -1.10
CA ALA A 465 -32.96 22.42 -2.40
C ALA A 465 -31.70 22.22 -3.25
N ASP A 466 -30.52 22.35 -2.65
CA ASP A 466 -29.25 22.07 -3.33
C ASP A 466 -29.14 20.58 -3.71
N TYR A 467 -29.63 19.68 -2.86
CA TYR A 467 -29.65 18.26 -3.19
C TYR A 467 -30.58 17.95 -4.36
N ALA A 468 -31.74 18.59 -4.46
CA ALA A 468 -32.62 18.45 -5.62
C ALA A 468 -31.94 18.94 -6.91
N ASP A 469 -31.20 20.05 -6.86
CA ASP A 469 -30.37 20.56 -7.96
C ASP A 469 -29.26 19.55 -8.35
N PHE A 470 -28.59 18.94 -7.36
CA PHE A 470 -27.62 17.87 -7.62
C PHE A 470 -28.25 16.66 -8.31
N VAL A 471 -29.46 16.24 -7.91
CA VAL A 471 -30.17 15.12 -8.55
C VAL A 471 -30.44 15.44 -10.01
N GLU A 472 -30.94 16.65 -10.33
CA GLU A 472 -31.17 17.06 -11.72
C GLU A 472 -29.85 17.11 -12.52
N PHE A 473 -28.77 17.61 -11.96
CA PHE A 473 -27.46 17.57 -12.57
C PHE A 473 -26.98 16.14 -12.83
N ALA A 474 -27.07 15.24 -11.84
CA ALA A 474 -26.60 13.87 -11.93
C ALA A 474 -27.41 13.04 -12.94
N LYS A 475 -28.70 13.33 -13.13
CA LYS A 475 -29.56 12.68 -14.16
C LYS A 475 -29.00 12.84 -15.58
N THR A 476 -28.37 13.96 -15.87
CA THR A 476 -27.77 14.26 -17.18
C THR A 476 -26.47 13.52 -17.45
N LYS A 477 -25.83 12.94 -16.41
CA LYS A 477 -24.51 12.31 -16.51
C LYS A 477 -24.60 10.82 -16.76
N LYS A 478 -23.58 10.26 -17.40
CA LYS A 478 -23.46 8.81 -17.63
C LYS A 478 -22.63 8.20 -16.52
N PHE A 479 -23.25 7.35 -15.69
CA PHE A 479 -22.59 6.53 -14.69
C PHE A 479 -23.44 5.29 -14.38
N ASP A 480 -22.82 4.25 -13.83
CA ASP A 480 -23.55 3.03 -13.42
C ASP A 480 -24.23 3.25 -12.08
N TYR A 481 -25.56 3.22 -12.07
CA TYR A 481 -26.40 3.34 -10.88
C TYR A 481 -27.14 2.05 -10.50
N ARG A 482 -26.79 0.93 -11.17
CA ARG A 482 -27.43 -0.36 -10.87
C ARG A 482 -27.14 -0.79 -9.44
N SER A 483 -28.20 -1.19 -8.72
CA SER A 483 -28.05 -1.76 -7.38
C SER A 483 -27.36 -3.14 -7.44
N GLY A 484 -26.74 -3.56 -6.33
CA GLY A 484 -26.24 -4.92 -6.19
C GLY A 484 -27.33 -5.96 -6.39
N ALA A 485 -28.55 -5.68 -5.93
CA ALA A 485 -29.74 -6.52 -6.13
C ALA A 485 -30.06 -6.70 -7.61
N LYS A 486 -30.03 -5.62 -8.43
CA LYS A 486 -30.25 -5.72 -9.88
C LYS A 486 -29.17 -6.57 -10.56
N THR A 487 -27.91 -6.43 -10.16
CA THR A 487 -26.82 -7.23 -10.73
C THR A 487 -27.00 -8.72 -10.43
N LEU A 488 -27.34 -9.08 -9.19
CA LEU A 488 -27.60 -10.46 -8.79
C LEU A 488 -28.85 -11.03 -9.47
N PHE A 489 -29.89 -10.23 -9.60
CA PHE A 489 -31.11 -10.60 -10.31
C PHE A 489 -30.84 -10.92 -11.78
N ASP A 490 -30.05 -10.09 -12.47
CA ASP A 490 -29.68 -10.30 -13.87
C ASP A 490 -28.84 -11.57 -14.04
N GLN A 491 -27.98 -11.90 -13.08
CA GLN A 491 -27.24 -13.16 -13.05
C GLN A 491 -28.17 -14.35 -12.82
N MET A 492 -29.04 -14.28 -11.81
CA MET A 492 -30.06 -15.31 -11.52
C MET A 492 -30.96 -15.57 -12.74
N LYS A 493 -31.43 -14.51 -13.41
CA LYS A 493 -32.26 -14.63 -14.62
C LYS A 493 -31.53 -15.38 -15.75
N LYS A 494 -30.23 -15.13 -15.94
CA LYS A 494 -29.40 -15.86 -16.92
C LYS A 494 -29.27 -17.35 -16.60
N GLU A 495 -29.05 -17.71 -15.33
CA GLU A 495 -28.97 -19.11 -14.92
C GLU A 495 -30.34 -19.82 -15.05
N LEU A 496 -31.43 -19.16 -14.68
CA LEU A 496 -32.80 -19.73 -14.86
C LEU A 496 -33.13 -20.01 -16.34
N VAL A 497 -32.68 -19.14 -17.27
CA VAL A 497 -32.82 -19.39 -18.71
C VAL A 497 -31.96 -20.58 -19.13
N ARG A 498 -30.75 -20.71 -18.61
CA ARG A 498 -29.83 -21.82 -18.89
C ARG A 498 -30.42 -23.17 -18.43
N ASP A 499 -31.11 -23.14 -17.27
CA ASP A 499 -31.73 -24.33 -16.69
C ASP A 499 -33.14 -24.62 -17.25
N GLY A 500 -33.66 -23.75 -18.16
CA GLY A 500 -35.00 -23.89 -18.75
C GLY A 500 -36.16 -23.65 -17.79
N MET A 501 -35.91 -22.93 -16.68
CA MET A 501 -36.88 -22.64 -15.61
C MET A 501 -37.54 -21.27 -15.74
N ASP A 502 -37.09 -20.41 -16.63
CA ASP A 502 -37.51 -19.03 -16.80
C ASP A 502 -38.99 -18.89 -17.13
N ASN A 503 -39.54 -19.77 -17.98
CA ASN A 503 -40.96 -19.75 -18.35
C ASN A 503 -41.91 -20.04 -17.19
N ASN A 504 -41.52 -20.91 -16.27
CA ASN A 504 -42.32 -21.29 -15.10
C ASN A 504 -42.35 -20.21 -14.01
N MET A 505 -41.39 -19.26 -14.05
CA MET A 505 -41.22 -18.22 -13.04
C MET A 505 -41.39 -16.80 -13.61
N LYS A 506 -41.89 -16.68 -14.83
CA LYS A 506 -41.94 -15.42 -15.57
C LYS A 506 -42.68 -14.31 -14.79
N GLU A 507 -43.86 -14.59 -14.26
CA GLU A 507 -44.67 -13.59 -13.54
C GLU A 507 -43.94 -13.09 -12.26
N GLN A 508 -43.28 -14.01 -11.53
CA GLN A 508 -42.55 -13.69 -10.32
C GLN A 508 -41.29 -12.86 -10.66
N LEU A 509 -40.59 -13.24 -11.74
CA LEU A 509 -39.43 -12.51 -12.23
C LEU A 509 -39.81 -11.10 -12.69
N ASP A 510 -40.88 -10.95 -13.45
CA ASP A 510 -41.34 -9.64 -13.93
C ASP A 510 -41.80 -8.74 -12.78
N ALA A 511 -42.50 -9.33 -11.75
CA ALA A 511 -42.89 -8.59 -10.55
C ALA A 511 -41.66 -8.13 -9.75
N LEU A 512 -40.66 -9.02 -9.54
CA LEU A 512 -39.44 -8.70 -8.83
C LEU A 512 -38.60 -7.67 -9.61
N GLU A 513 -38.50 -7.79 -10.94
CA GLU A 513 -37.81 -6.85 -11.79
C GLU A 513 -38.36 -5.43 -11.67
N LYS A 514 -39.69 -5.26 -11.61
CA LYS A 514 -40.34 -3.97 -11.39
C LYS A 514 -39.94 -3.35 -10.02
N CYS A 515 -39.84 -4.18 -8.98
CA CYS A 515 -39.43 -3.70 -7.65
C CYS A 515 -37.94 -3.32 -7.58
N ILE A 516 -37.08 -3.98 -8.37
CA ILE A 516 -35.61 -3.77 -8.35
C ILE A 516 -35.19 -2.68 -9.33
N ASN A 517 -35.92 -2.47 -10.43
CA ASN A 517 -35.67 -1.38 -11.38
C ASN A 517 -36.12 -0.06 -10.78
N ILE A 518 -35.19 0.61 -10.14
CA ILE A 518 -35.39 1.93 -9.55
C ILE A 518 -34.89 2.98 -10.54
N GLU A 519 -35.71 4.01 -10.79
CA GLU A 519 -35.29 5.17 -11.58
C GLU A 519 -34.10 5.87 -10.94
N LYS A 520 -33.22 6.45 -11.78
CA LYS A 520 -31.97 7.07 -11.32
C LYS A 520 -32.22 8.11 -10.22
N ALA A 521 -33.22 8.98 -10.41
CA ALA A 521 -33.56 10.02 -9.45
C ALA A 521 -34.01 9.44 -8.11
N ASP A 522 -34.86 8.41 -8.14
CA ASP A 522 -35.39 7.76 -6.92
C ASP A 522 -34.25 7.08 -6.17
N PHE A 523 -33.32 6.43 -6.88
CA PHE A 523 -32.17 5.78 -6.25
C PHE A 523 -31.19 6.80 -5.63
N LEU A 524 -30.95 7.94 -6.29
CA LEU A 524 -30.21 9.06 -5.71
C LEU A 524 -30.88 9.55 -4.42
N ASN A 525 -32.20 9.76 -4.45
CA ASN A 525 -32.96 10.21 -3.27
C ASN A 525 -32.93 9.19 -2.13
N MET A 526 -33.04 7.89 -2.42
CA MET A 526 -32.92 6.82 -1.42
C MET A 526 -31.53 6.80 -0.74
N LYS A 527 -30.49 7.29 -1.41
CA LYS A 527 -29.11 7.29 -0.92
C LYS A 527 -28.61 8.68 -0.52
N LYS A 528 -29.51 9.63 -0.35
CA LYS A 528 -29.21 11.02 0.00
C LYS A 528 -28.24 11.14 1.16
N ASP A 529 -28.51 10.46 2.28
CA ASP A 529 -27.67 10.52 3.50
C ASP A 529 -26.25 9.94 3.31
N GLU A 530 -26.08 9.05 2.31
CA GLU A 530 -24.76 8.53 1.95
C GLU A 530 -24.00 9.49 1.00
N ILE A 531 -24.72 10.29 0.20
CA ILE A 531 -24.17 11.13 -0.87
C ILE A 531 -23.80 12.52 -0.34
N ILE A 532 -24.65 13.14 0.49
CA ILE A 532 -24.47 14.50 1.01
C ILE A 532 -23.07 14.72 1.61
N PRO A 533 -22.51 13.82 2.46
CA PRO A 533 -21.20 14.00 3.04
C PRO A 533 -20.10 14.25 2.01
N PHE A 534 -20.13 13.54 0.87
CA PHE A 534 -19.15 13.70 -0.19
C PHE A 534 -19.32 15.01 -0.96
N ILE A 535 -20.57 15.45 -1.16
CA ILE A 535 -20.83 16.74 -1.81
C ILE A 535 -20.39 17.90 -0.90
N GLU A 536 -20.72 17.85 0.39
CA GLU A 536 -20.28 18.87 1.35
C GLU A 536 -18.75 18.94 1.45
N GLU A 537 -18.09 17.78 1.50
CA GLU A 537 -16.63 17.68 1.53
C GLU A 537 -16.02 18.36 0.29
N GLU A 538 -16.46 17.99 -0.90
CA GLU A 538 -15.94 18.55 -2.14
C GLU A 538 -16.23 20.05 -2.29
N ILE A 539 -17.42 20.51 -1.90
CA ILE A 539 -17.73 21.95 -1.90
C ILE A 539 -16.84 22.68 -0.89
N ALA A 540 -16.69 22.15 0.34
CA ALA A 540 -15.83 22.77 1.35
C ALA A 540 -14.38 22.92 0.89
N VAL A 541 -13.83 21.88 0.20
CA VAL A 541 -12.48 21.94 -0.40
C VAL A 541 -12.36 23.07 -1.42
N ARG A 542 -13.38 23.34 -2.23
CA ARG A 542 -13.37 24.42 -3.24
C ARG A 542 -13.27 25.83 -2.64
N TYR A 543 -13.65 26.01 -1.37
CA TYR A 543 -13.62 27.33 -0.71
C TYR A 543 -12.57 27.44 0.38
N TYR A 544 -12.30 26.35 1.09
CA TYR A 544 -11.48 26.34 2.32
C TYR A 544 -10.34 25.32 2.31
N TYR A 545 -10.07 24.66 1.15
CA TYR A 545 -9.00 23.68 0.94
C TYR A 545 -9.17 22.37 1.75
N GLN A 546 -8.19 21.47 1.66
CA GLN A 546 -8.22 20.12 2.21
C GLN A 546 -8.56 20.03 3.70
N GLU A 547 -8.03 20.94 4.50
CA GLU A 547 -8.32 20.97 5.94
C GLU A 547 -9.83 21.04 6.20
N ALA A 548 -10.56 21.82 5.41
CA ALA A 548 -12.01 21.92 5.51
C ALA A 548 -12.71 20.61 5.09
N GLY A 549 -12.22 19.96 4.03
CA GLY A 549 -12.72 18.65 3.62
C GLY A 549 -12.62 17.63 4.74
N VAL A 550 -11.44 17.54 5.41
CA VAL A 550 -11.26 16.64 6.56
C VAL A 550 -12.24 16.99 7.68
N ARG A 551 -12.43 18.26 8.01
CA ARG A 551 -13.38 18.71 9.06
C ARG A 551 -14.82 18.32 8.74
N VAL A 552 -15.23 18.43 7.47
CA VAL A 552 -16.56 17.97 7.02
C VAL A 552 -16.66 16.45 7.16
N ARG A 553 -15.68 15.70 6.68
CA ARG A 553 -15.63 14.22 6.78
C ARG A 553 -15.77 13.76 8.23
N LEU A 554 -15.08 14.40 9.17
CA LEU A 554 -15.16 14.09 10.60
C LEU A 554 -16.56 14.28 11.20
N ARG A 555 -17.39 15.20 10.66
CA ARG A 555 -18.79 15.37 11.10
C ARG A 555 -19.62 14.12 10.85
N TYR A 556 -19.32 13.36 9.79
CA TYR A 556 -20.06 12.20 9.35
C TYR A 556 -19.41 10.88 9.75
N ASP A 557 -18.22 10.92 10.37
CA ASP A 557 -17.47 9.71 10.75
C ASP A 557 -18.13 8.97 11.92
N LYS A 558 -18.90 7.93 11.57
CA LYS A 558 -19.61 7.08 12.52
C LYS A 558 -18.65 6.27 13.40
N GLN A 559 -17.51 5.82 12.83
CA GLN A 559 -16.51 5.05 13.57
C GLN A 559 -15.82 5.92 14.62
N LEU A 560 -15.45 7.15 14.25
CA LEU A 560 -14.87 8.09 15.21
C LEU A 560 -15.86 8.39 16.34
N LYS A 561 -17.14 8.66 16.02
CA LYS A 561 -18.19 8.89 17.02
C LYS A 561 -18.36 7.69 17.96
N GLU A 562 -18.37 6.47 17.40
CA GLU A 562 -18.45 5.24 18.17
C GLU A 562 -17.22 5.07 19.07
N ALA A 563 -15.99 5.26 18.55
CA ALA A 563 -14.74 5.16 19.29
C ALA A 563 -14.68 6.10 20.51
N LEU A 564 -15.23 7.30 20.37
CA LEU A 564 -15.25 8.29 21.46
C LEU A 564 -16.13 7.88 22.65
N THR A 565 -17.10 6.96 22.45
CA THR A 565 -18.00 6.44 23.49
C THR A 565 -17.46 5.19 24.19
N LYS A 566 -16.44 4.54 23.61
CA LYS A 566 -15.88 3.28 24.15
C LYS A 566 -15.02 3.52 25.39
N LYS A 567 -14.98 2.50 26.26
CA LYS A 567 -14.06 2.47 27.39
C LYS A 567 -12.65 2.20 26.88
N LEU A 568 -11.69 2.99 27.33
CA LEU A 568 -10.27 2.78 27.03
C LEU A 568 -9.69 1.68 27.92
N ILE A 569 -8.65 1.01 27.44
CA ILE A 569 -7.84 0.13 28.29
C ILE A 569 -7.19 0.97 29.39
N GLU A 570 -7.04 0.38 30.57
CA GLU A 570 -6.30 1.01 31.67
C GLU A 570 -4.80 0.94 31.34
N ILE A 571 -4.15 2.10 31.35
CA ILE A 571 -2.71 2.28 31.04
C ILE A 571 -1.88 2.04 32.30
#